data_4536cbc012d7069d63d42845f431b366
#
_entry.id   4536cbc012d7069d63d42845f431b366
#
_cell.length_a   1.000
_cell.length_b   1.000
_cell.length_c   1.000
_cell.angle_alpha   90.00
_cell.angle_beta   90.00
_cell.angle_gamma   90.00
#
_symmetry.space_group_name_H-M   'P 1'
#
loop_
_entity.id
_entity.type
_entity.pdbx_description
1 polymer ?
#
loop_
_entity_poly.entity_id
_entity_poly.type
_entity_poly.pdbx_seq_one_letter_code
_entity_poly.pdbx_strand_id
1 'polypeptide(L)'
;MWTHWAWFAVPHGTAAYMLLRHPERFPRAAAMTYAVFDVGASFYWLIPTAPPWYTADGAAGSEHGQAVRRMMVEYGEHFWQDGWGPLYSVFGGNPLAAMPSLHFATSLMAALLLAEVGPVAGAFGFTYTATLGFALVYLGEHFVVDLLAGAALTTAVRRFGPRAAPLAGRLARAIGSLETIAHEEGRGGA
;
A
#
# COMPACT_ATOMS: atom_id res chain seq x y z
N MET A 1 13.21 9.84 -3.88
CA MET A 1 12.90 10.18 -2.48
C MET A 1 11.52 10.80 -2.34
N TRP A 2 11.31 12.06 -2.74
CA TRP A 2 10.04 12.78 -2.60
C TRP A 2 8.83 12.01 -3.13
N THR A 3 8.97 11.35 -4.28
CA THR A 3 7.91 10.51 -4.87
C THR A 3 7.54 9.34 -3.96
N HIS A 4 8.51 8.74 -3.29
CA HIS A 4 8.27 7.65 -2.35
C HIS A 4 7.57 8.16 -1.08
N TRP A 5 8.01 9.29 -0.52
CA TRP A 5 7.33 9.88 0.65
C TRP A 5 5.92 10.38 0.33
N ALA A 6 5.70 10.90 -0.89
CA ALA A 6 4.37 11.29 -1.34
C ALA A 6 3.37 10.12 -1.41
N TRP A 7 3.86 8.88 -1.43
CA TRP A 7 3.00 7.70 -1.43
C TRP A 7 2.02 7.66 -0.24
N PHE A 8 2.43 8.11 0.93
CA PHE A 8 1.52 8.18 2.07
C PHE A 8 0.30 9.09 1.81
N ALA A 9 0.46 10.11 0.99
CA ALA A 9 -0.61 11.05 0.67
C ALA A 9 -1.45 10.65 -0.55
N VAL A 10 -0.86 9.95 -1.55
CA VAL A 10 -1.51 9.77 -2.85
C VAL A 10 -2.76 8.87 -2.81
N PRO A 11 -2.75 7.65 -2.25
CA PRO A 11 -3.95 6.82 -2.17
C PRO A 11 -5.04 7.48 -1.33
N HIS A 12 -4.69 8.03 -0.17
CA HIS A 12 -5.64 8.70 0.73
C HIS A 12 -6.15 10.02 0.14
N GLY A 13 -5.27 10.80 -0.50
CA GLY A 13 -5.64 12.02 -1.20
C GLY A 13 -6.58 11.73 -2.39
N THR A 14 -6.37 10.62 -3.09
CA THR A 14 -7.29 10.17 -4.14
C THR A 14 -8.66 9.82 -3.55
N ALA A 15 -8.71 9.10 -2.43
CA ALA A 15 -9.96 8.79 -1.74
C ALA A 15 -10.68 10.07 -1.26
N ALA A 16 -9.94 11.01 -0.66
CA ALA A 16 -10.48 12.30 -0.25
C ALA A 16 -10.99 13.12 -1.45
N TYR A 17 -10.26 13.15 -2.55
CA TYR A 17 -10.70 13.79 -3.79
C TYR A 17 -12.01 13.17 -4.31
N MET A 18 -12.12 11.83 -4.31
CA MET A 18 -13.36 11.17 -4.67
C MET A 18 -14.52 11.55 -3.73
N LEU A 19 -14.27 11.58 -2.42
CA LEU A 19 -15.29 11.99 -1.45
C LEU A 19 -15.81 13.39 -1.69
N LEU A 20 -14.91 14.33 -1.97
CA LEU A 20 -15.25 15.76 -2.10
C LEU A 20 -15.82 16.14 -3.47
N ARG A 21 -15.40 15.46 -4.55
CA ARG A 21 -15.76 15.86 -5.91
C ARG A 21 -16.61 14.85 -6.65
N HIS A 22 -16.63 13.59 -6.20
CA HIS A 22 -17.35 12.47 -6.81
C HIS A 22 -17.91 11.53 -5.73
N PRO A 23 -18.77 12.05 -4.80
CA PRO A 23 -19.23 11.29 -3.63
C PRO A 23 -19.94 10.00 -4.00
N GLU A 24 -20.55 9.92 -5.18
CA GLU A 24 -21.18 8.70 -5.71
C GLU A 24 -20.18 7.58 -6.02
N ARG A 25 -18.94 7.91 -6.28
CA ARG A 25 -17.84 6.96 -6.59
C ARG A 25 -17.02 6.60 -5.36
N PHE A 26 -17.06 7.45 -4.33
CA PHE A 26 -16.24 7.30 -3.13
C PHE A 26 -16.34 5.93 -2.45
N PRO A 27 -17.54 5.36 -2.19
CA PRO A 27 -17.65 4.07 -1.51
C PRO A 27 -16.91 2.95 -2.24
N ARG A 28 -17.01 2.93 -3.58
CA ARG A 28 -16.30 1.97 -4.42
C ARG A 28 -14.79 2.24 -4.43
N ALA A 29 -14.38 3.49 -4.54
CA ALA A 29 -12.98 3.89 -4.56
C ALA A 29 -12.28 3.53 -3.24
N ALA A 30 -12.90 3.87 -2.12
CA ALA A 30 -12.41 3.51 -0.79
C ALA A 30 -12.32 1.99 -0.63
N ALA A 31 -13.38 1.25 -0.93
CA ALA A 31 -13.39 -0.20 -0.82
C ALA A 31 -12.28 -0.87 -1.65
N MET A 32 -12.06 -0.43 -2.89
CA MET A 32 -11.00 -0.97 -3.74
C MET A 32 -9.60 -0.63 -3.23
N THR A 33 -9.39 0.61 -2.76
CA THR A 33 -8.11 1.03 -2.20
C THR A 33 -7.76 0.22 -0.96
N TYR A 34 -8.69 0.10 0.00
CA TYR A 34 -8.45 -0.67 1.21
C TYR A 34 -8.36 -2.18 0.94
N ALA A 35 -9.12 -2.73 0.00
CA ALA A 35 -8.98 -4.13 -0.40
C ALA A 35 -7.57 -4.45 -0.94
N VAL A 36 -6.92 -3.52 -1.66
CA VAL A 36 -5.53 -3.70 -2.09
C VAL A 36 -4.59 -3.72 -0.88
N PHE A 37 -4.79 -2.82 0.09
CA PHE A 37 -4.00 -2.81 1.31
C PHE A 37 -4.17 -4.11 2.10
N ASP A 38 -5.40 -4.52 2.39
CA ASP A 38 -5.71 -5.63 3.28
C ASP A 38 -5.28 -6.98 2.67
N VAL A 39 -5.63 -7.20 1.40
CA VAL A 39 -5.23 -8.41 0.68
C VAL A 39 -3.71 -8.46 0.51
N GLY A 40 -3.07 -7.35 0.13
CA GLY A 40 -1.62 -7.29 -0.01
C GLY A 40 -0.88 -7.47 1.32
N ALA A 41 -1.37 -6.87 2.40
CA ALA A 41 -0.79 -7.07 3.74
C ALA A 41 -0.90 -8.53 4.20
N SER A 42 -1.96 -9.23 3.83
CA SER A 42 -2.12 -10.67 4.12
C SER A 42 -1.02 -11.52 3.48
N PHE A 43 -0.53 -11.13 2.30
CA PHE A 43 0.59 -11.84 1.65
C PHE A 43 1.88 -11.74 2.44
N TYR A 44 2.14 -10.67 3.16
CA TYR A 44 3.36 -10.52 3.96
C TYR A 44 3.44 -11.53 5.12
N TRP A 45 2.31 -11.98 5.63
CA TRP A 45 2.23 -13.04 6.64
C TRP A 45 2.36 -14.44 6.01
N LEU A 46 1.87 -14.62 4.79
CA LEU A 46 1.87 -15.92 4.11
C LEU A 46 3.19 -16.20 3.40
N ILE A 47 3.80 -15.18 2.80
CA ILE A 47 5.00 -15.28 1.96
C ILE A 47 5.92 -14.10 2.29
N PRO A 48 6.64 -14.15 3.43
CA PRO A 48 7.59 -13.11 3.77
C PRO A 48 8.70 -13.03 2.73
N THR A 49 8.96 -11.84 2.21
CA THR A 49 9.92 -11.59 1.14
C THR A 49 10.81 -10.41 1.48
N ALA A 50 12.10 -10.56 1.24
CA ALA A 50 13.10 -9.55 1.56
C ALA A 50 13.34 -8.60 0.37
N PRO A 51 13.47 -7.29 0.62
CA PRO A 51 13.83 -6.30 -0.40
C PRO A 51 15.32 -6.36 -0.76
N PRO A 52 15.74 -5.72 -1.90
CA PRO A 52 17.13 -5.74 -2.34
C PRO A 52 18.14 -5.30 -1.28
N TRP A 53 17.87 -4.22 -0.54
CA TRP A 53 18.78 -3.73 0.51
C TRP A 53 18.98 -4.75 1.64
N TYR A 54 17.95 -5.51 2.01
CA TYR A 54 18.02 -6.49 3.09
C TYR A 54 18.82 -7.74 2.68
N THR A 55 18.63 -8.20 1.43
CA THR A 55 19.37 -9.36 0.89
C THR A 55 20.84 -9.02 0.62
N ALA A 56 21.11 -7.79 0.23
CA ALA A 56 22.47 -7.33 -0.03
C ALA A 56 23.28 -7.14 1.25
N ASP A 57 22.68 -6.74 2.37
CA ASP A 57 23.36 -6.69 3.67
C ASP A 57 23.82 -8.09 4.12
N GLY A 58 23.00 -9.12 3.90
CA GLY A 58 23.38 -10.51 4.13
C GLY A 58 24.49 -11.01 3.18
N ALA A 59 24.55 -10.47 1.97
CA ALA A 59 25.57 -10.79 0.96
C ALA A 59 26.87 -9.97 1.11
N ALA A 60 26.83 -8.84 1.81
CA ALA A 60 28.00 -7.96 2.02
C ALA A 60 29.15 -8.64 2.79
N GLY A 61 28.88 -9.73 3.50
CA GLY A 61 29.87 -10.58 4.11
C GLY A 61 30.52 -11.60 3.15
N SER A 62 30.09 -11.67 1.88
CA SER A 62 30.70 -12.52 0.85
C SER A 62 31.70 -11.72 0.03
N GLU A 63 32.81 -12.36 -0.38
CA GLU A 63 33.89 -11.73 -1.19
C GLU A 63 33.42 -11.08 -2.50
N HIS A 64 32.17 -11.30 -2.91
CA HIS A 64 31.57 -10.84 -4.16
C HIS A 64 30.27 -10.00 -3.96
N GLY A 65 29.85 -9.74 -2.72
CA GLY A 65 28.61 -9.01 -2.42
C GLY A 65 28.81 -7.49 -2.46
N GLN A 66 28.21 -6.83 -3.42
CA GLN A 66 28.05 -5.37 -3.35
C GLN A 66 26.84 -5.05 -2.47
N ALA A 67 27.10 -4.32 -1.38
CA ALA A 67 26.02 -3.86 -0.51
C ALA A 67 25.10 -2.89 -1.27
N VAL A 68 23.83 -3.21 -1.37
CA VAL A 68 22.80 -2.28 -1.84
C VAL A 68 22.46 -1.38 -0.65
N ARG A 69 22.85 -0.14 -0.72
CA ARG A 69 22.59 0.84 0.35
C ARG A 69 21.10 1.13 0.44
N ARG A 70 20.57 1.17 1.65
CA ARG A 70 19.17 1.59 1.89
C ARG A 70 19.08 3.11 1.80
N MET A 71 18.94 3.59 0.57
CA MET A 71 18.96 5.03 0.25
C MET A 71 17.87 5.82 1.00
N MET A 72 16.75 5.18 1.35
CA MET A 72 15.68 5.81 2.13
C MET A 72 16.13 6.23 3.53
N VAL A 73 16.91 5.40 4.21
CA VAL A 73 17.43 5.71 5.55
C VAL A 73 18.47 6.81 5.44
N GLU A 74 19.44 6.66 4.54
CA GLU A 74 20.52 7.61 4.36
C GLU A 74 20.03 9.03 4.04
N TYR A 75 19.11 9.16 3.09
CA TYR A 75 18.53 10.48 2.76
C TYR A 75 17.57 10.97 3.82
N GLY A 76 16.88 10.08 4.53
CA GLY A 76 16.03 10.45 5.65
C GLY A 76 16.82 11.07 6.79
N GLU A 77 17.90 10.44 7.18
CA GLU A 77 18.83 10.95 8.20
C GLU A 77 19.41 12.30 7.78
N HIS A 78 19.83 12.43 6.52
CA HIS A 78 20.39 13.68 6.02
C HIS A 78 19.38 14.84 6.03
N PHE A 79 18.13 14.57 5.63
CA PHE A 79 17.11 15.61 5.46
C PHE A 79 16.38 15.96 6.75
N TRP A 80 15.99 14.95 7.56
CA TRP A 80 15.20 15.12 8.77
C TRP A 80 16.03 15.19 10.04
N GLN A 81 17.32 14.84 9.96
CA GLN A 81 18.24 14.83 11.10
C GLN A 81 17.66 14.09 12.32
N ASP A 82 17.60 14.74 13.48
CA ASP A 82 17.09 14.13 14.72
C ASP A 82 15.61 13.75 14.65
N GLY A 83 14.83 14.30 13.72
CA GLY A 83 13.44 13.94 13.51
C GLY A 83 13.24 12.61 12.76
N TRP A 84 14.27 12.11 12.03
CA TRP A 84 14.13 10.91 11.21
C TRP A 84 13.91 9.65 12.04
N GLY A 85 14.68 9.45 13.09
CA GLY A 85 14.57 8.26 13.94
C GLY A 85 13.15 8.06 14.49
N PRO A 86 12.55 9.04 15.19
CA PRO A 86 11.18 8.95 15.67
C PRO A 86 10.16 8.77 14.53
N LEU A 87 10.28 9.51 13.44
CA LEU A 87 9.39 9.40 12.29
C LEU A 87 9.49 8.01 11.64
N TYR A 88 10.71 7.51 11.46
CA TYR A 88 10.94 6.20 10.87
C TYR A 88 10.48 5.05 11.76
N SER A 89 10.58 5.16 13.09
CA SER A 89 10.07 4.15 14.02
C SER A 89 8.55 3.98 13.93
N VAL A 90 7.82 5.06 13.60
CA VAL A 90 6.37 5.02 13.40
C VAL A 90 6.01 4.43 12.03
N PHE A 91 6.79 4.74 10.99
CA PHE A 91 6.53 4.32 9.61
C PHE A 91 7.44 3.18 9.12
N GLY A 92 8.40 2.77 9.92
CA GLY A 92 9.31 1.66 9.63
C GLY A 92 8.55 0.36 9.57
N GLY A 93 8.24 -0.07 8.34
CA GLY A 93 7.46 -1.26 8.06
C GLY A 93 8.20 -2.56 8.36
N ASN A 94 7.51 -3.67 8.18
CA ASN A 94 8.10 -5.00 8.23
C ASN A 94 9.19 -5.15 7.13
N PRO A 95 10.45 -5.42 7.48
CA PRO A 95 11.53 -5.58 6.51
C PRO A 95 11.35 -6.79 5.58
N LEU A 96 10.46 -7.72 5.92
CA LEU A 96 10.14 -8.90 5.10
C LEU A 96 8.81 -8.72 4.32
N ALA A 97 8.41 -7.50 4.04
CA ALA A 97 7.18 -7.15 3.34
C ALA A 97 7.46 -6.54 1.95
N ALA A 98 8.32 -7.18 1.14
CA ALA A 98 8.66 -6.63 -0.17
C ALA A 98 7.62 -6.99 -1.25
N MET A 99 7.08 -8.22 -1.27
CA MET A 99 6.17 -8.68 -2.31
C MET A 99 4.80 -9.11 -1.76
N PRO A 100 3.70 -8.63 -2.37
CA PRO A 100 3.61 -7.65 -3.47
C PRO A 100 3.93 -6.23 -3.00
N SER A 101 4.50 -5.37 -3.88
CA SER A 101 4.72 -3.97 -3.54
C SER A 101 3.40 -3.22 -3.34
N LEU A 102 3.05 -2.93 -2.08
CA LEU A 102 1.86 -2.13 -1.76
C LEU A 102 2.01 -0.67 -2.18
N HIS A 103 3.23 -0.14 -2.18
CA HIS A 103 3.50 1.19 -2.72
C HIS A 103 3.04 1.30 -4.17
N PHE A 104 3.45 0.34 -4.99
CA PHE A 104 3.07 0.32 -6.40
C PHE A 104 1.60 -0.04 -6.59
N ALA A 105 1.09 -1.06 -5.89
CA ALA A 105 -0.27 -1.56 -6.04
C ALA A 105 -1.32 -0.49 -5.72
N THR A 106 -1.19 0.20 -4.59
CA THR A 106 -2.15 1.23 -4.18
C THR A 106 -2.05 2.49 -5.03
N SER A 107 -0.85 2.86 -5.49
CA SER A 107 -0.67 3.95 -6.44
C SER A 107 -1.27 3.63 -7.81
N LEU A 108 -1.13 2.40 -8.28
CA LEU A 108 -1.78 1.94 -9.50
C LEU A 108 -3.31 1.94 -9.37
N MET A 109 -3.83 1.51 -8.21
CA MET A 109 -5.28 1.61 -7.95
C MET A 109 -5.75 3.06 -7.98
N ALA A 110 -5.03 3.97 -7.34
CA ALA A 110 -5.32 5.40 -7.37
C ALA A 110 -5.32 5.97 -8.80
N ALA A 111 -4.31 5.60 -9.61
CA ALA A 111 -4.23 6.01 -11.02
C ALA A 111 -5.42 5.51 -11.84
N LEU A 112 -5.82 4.25 -11.64
CA LEU A 112 -6.97 3.66 -12.32
C LEU A 112 -8.29 4.33 -11.92
N LEU A 113 -8.45 4.66 -10.64
CA LEU A 113 -9.63 5.39 -10.16
C LEU A 113 -9.67 6.82 -10.70
N LEU A 114 -8.53 7.52 -10.73
CA LEU A 114 -8.43 8.85 -11.32
C LEU A 114 -8.71 8.83 -12.83
N ALA A 115 -8.30 7.79 -13.53
CA ALA A 115 -8.60 7.62 -14.97
C ALA A 115 -10.11 7.47 -15.25
N GLU A 116 -10.88 6.95 -14.29
CA GLU A 116 -12.34 6.90 -14.41
C GLU A 116 -13.00 8.29 -14.26
N VAL A 117 -12.31 9.25 -13.65
CA VAL A 117 -12.78 10.64 -13.53
C VAL A 117 -12.51 11.43 -14.81
N GLY A 118 -11.34 11.22 -15.40
CA GLY A 118 -10.99 11.89 -16.67
C GLY A 118 -9.55 11.64 -17.11
N PRO A 119 -9.24 11.92 -18.37
CA PRO A 119 -7.94 11.59 -18.94
C PRO A 119 -6.79 12.36 -18.29
N VAL A 120 -6.99 13.61 -17.91
CA VAL A 120 -5.95 14.43 -17.25
C VAL A 120 -5.63 13.88 -15.86
N ALA A 121 -6.65 13.57 -15.06
CA ALA A 121 -6.48 12.99 -13.73
C ALA A 121 -5.81 11.60 -13.83
N GLY A 122 -6.22 10.79 -14.80
CA GLY A 122 -5.60 9.51 -15.09
C GLY A 122 -4.14 9.64 -15.49
N ALA A 123 -3.81 10.57 -16.40
CA ALA A 123 -2.44 10.82 -16.83
C ALA A 123 -1.55 11.21 -15.64
N PHE A 124 -2.03 12.08 -14.75
CA PHE A 124 -1.32 12.44 -13.53
C PHE A 124 -1.07 11.21 -12.64
N GLY A 125 -2.10 10.39 -12.39
CA GLY A 125 -1.99 9.18 -11.58
C GLY A 125 -1.01 8.17 -12.16
N PHE A 126 -1.06 7.90 -13.47
CA PHE A 126 -0.13 6.97 -14.12
C PHE A 126 1.31 7.50 -14.17
N THR A 127 1.51 8.80 -14.40
CA THR A 127 2.84 9.42 -14.37
C THR A 127 3.45 9.27 -12.97
N TYR A 128 2.67 9.56 -11.94
CA TYR A 128 3.11 9.35 -10.56
C TYR A 128 3.48 7.88 -10.30
N THR A 129 2.59 6.94 -10.66
CA THR A 129 2.79 5.50 -10.44
C THR A 129 4.04 4.99 -11.16
N ALA A 130 4.27 5.41 -12.41
CA ALA A 130 5.46 5.04 -13.17
C ALA A 130 6.75 5.60 -12.53
N THR A 131 6.73 6.88 -12.13
CA THR A 131 7.85 7.52 -11.43
C THR A 131 8.14 6.86 -10.10
N LEU A 132 7.09 6.51 -9.32
CA LEU A 132 7.24 5.78 -8.06
C LEU A 132 7.82 4.39 -8.30
N GLY A 133 7.30 3.64 -9.28
CA GLY A 133 7.82 2.31 -9.61
C GLY A 133 9.30 2.34 -9.95
N PHE A 134 9.73 3.28 -10.79
CA PHE A 134 11.14 3.49 -11.06
C PHE A 134 11.94 3.83 -9.79
N ALA A 135 11.42 4.74 -8.96
CA ALA A 135 12.08 5.15 -7.72
C ALA A 135 12.24 3.98 -6.74
N LEU A 136 11.24 3.12 -6.59
CA LEU A 136 11.27 1.96 -5.70
C LEU A 136 12.37 0.97 -6.07
N VAL A 137 12.56 0.72 -7.36
CA VAL A 137 13.63 -0.16 -7.86
C VAL A 137 14.99 0.53 -7.74
N TYR A 138 15.08 1.79 -8.16
CA TYR A 138 16.32 2.56 -8.11
C TYR A 138 16.85 2.76 -6.70
N LEU A 139 15.97 2.94 -5.71
CA LEU A 139 16.33 3.12 -4.30
C LEU A 139 16.61 1.79 -3.57
N GLY A 140 16.49 0.65 -4.25
CA GLY A 140 16.72 -0.66 -3.65
C GLY A 140 15.61 -1.12 -2.69
N GLU A 141 14.45 -0.48 -2.70
CA GLU A 141 13.33 -0.85 -1.83
C GLU A 141 12.53 -2.03 -2.37
N HIS A 142 12.51 -2.22 -3.70
CA HIS A 142 11.78 -3.33 -4.34
C HIS A 142 12.52 -3.90 -5.55
N PHE A 143 12.32 -5.19 -5.80
CA PHE A 143 12.62 -5.79 -7.09
C PHE A 143 11.49 -5.49 -8.09
N VAL A 144 11.79 -5.57 -9.39
CA VAL A 144 10.77 -5.40 -10.45
C VAL A 144 9.62 -6.41 -10.29
N VAL A 145 9.92 -7.63 -9.86
CA VAL A 145 8.91 -8.69 -9.64
C VAL A 145 7.89 -8.29 -8.55
N ASP A 146 8.30 -7.52 -7.55
CA ASP A 146 7.39 -7.04 -6.49
C ASP A 146 6.36 -6.07 -7.06
N LEU A 147 6.79 -5.23 -8.01
CA LEU A 147 5.91 -4.30 -8.73
C LEU A 147 4.93 -5.06 -9.63
N LEU A 148 5.40 -6.08 -10.33
CA LEU A 148 4.54 -6.93 -11.16
C LEU A 148 3.50 -7.67 -10.32
N ALA A 149 3.90 -8.19 -9.16
CA ALA A 149 2.97 -8.78 -8.19
C ALA A 149 1.96 -7.74 -7.67
N GLY A 150 2.40 -6.52 -7.39
CA GLY A 150 1.54 -5.40 -7.02
C GLY A 150 0.53 -5.03 -8.12
N ALA A 151 0.95 -5.01 -9.38
CA ALA A 151 0.05 -4.80 -10.52
C ALA A 151 -0.97 -5.94 -10.66
N ALA A 152 -0.53 -7.19 -10.49
CA ALA A 152 -1.41 -8.36 -10.52
C ALA A 152 -2.44 -8.31 -9.39
N LEU A 153 -2.03 -7.96 -8.16
CA LEU A 153 -2.93 -7.75 -7.02
C LEU A 153 -3.98 -6.69 -7.33
N THR A 154 -3.56 -5.51 -7.79
CA THR A 154 -4.46 -4.41 -8.16
C THR A 154 -5.48 -4.84 -9.21
N THR A 155 -5.01 -5.54 -10.24
CA THR A 155 -5.85 -6.07 -11.32
C THR A 155 -6.85 -7.10 -10.78
N ALA A 156 -6.40 -8.00 -9.90
CA ALA A 156 -7.25 -9.01 -9.28
C ALA A 156 -8.35 -8.36 -8.41
N VAL A 157 -8.00 -7.40 -7.55
CA VAL A 157 -8.97 -6.66 -6.73
C VAL A 157 -9.97 -5.94 -7.62
N ARG A 158 -9.52 -5.27 -8.68
CA ARG A 158 -10.40 -4.56 -9.62
C ARG A 158 -11.35 -5.51 -10.36
N ARG A 159 -10.88 -6.69 -10.76
CA ARG A 159 -11.66 -7.69 -11.53
C ARG A 159 -12.62 -8.48 -10.68
N PHE A 160 -12.21 -8.86 -9.47
CA PHE A 160 -12.91 -9.80 -8.62
C PHE A 160 -13.58 -9.14 -7.40
N GLY A 161 -13.10 -7.97 -6.94
CA GLY A 161 -13.67 -7.24 -5.82
C GLY A 161 -15.17 -7.01 -5.93
N PRO A 162 -15.72 -6.57 -7.08
CA PRO A 162 -17.17 -6.40 -7.24
C PRO A 162 -17.98 -7.72 -7.04
N ARG A 163 -17.36 -8.86 -7.36
CA ARG A 163 -18.00 -10.17 -7.14
C ARG A 163 -17.94 -10.61 -5.69
N ALA A 164 -16.91 -10.22 -4.97
CA ALA A 164 -16.71 -10.52 -3.55
C ALA A 164 -17.52 -9.58 -2.63
N ALA A 165 -17.87 -8.38 -3.09
CA ALA A 165 -18.56 -7.37 -2.30
C ALA A 165 -19.85 -7.86 -1.61
N PRO A 166 -20.75 -8.67 -2.24
CA PRO A 166 -21.93 -9.19 -1.57
C PRO A 166 -21.59 -10.12 -0.39
N LEU A 167 -20.52 -10.91 -0.52
CA LEU A 167 -20.04 -11.79 0.55
C LEU A 167 -19.47 -11.00 1.72
N ALA A 168 -18.63 -10.00 1.44
CA ALA A 168 -18.09 -9.09 2.45
C ALA A 168 -19.22 -8.35 3.19
N GLY A 169 -20.24 -7.89 2.47
CA GLY A 169 -21.42 -7.26 3.07
C GLY A 169 -22.25 -8.22 3.97
N ARG A 170 -22.32 -9.50 3.65
CA ARG A 170 -22.95 -10.49 4.53
C ARG A 170 -22.15 -10.71 5.80
N LEU A 171 -20.82 -10.82 5.67
CA LEU A 171 -19.92 -10.99 6.80
C LEU A 171 -19.96 -9.78 7.73
N ALA A 172 -19.90 -8.56 7.18
CA ALA A 172 -20.00 -7.33 7.96
C ALA A 172 -21.33 -7.25 8.76
N ARG A 173 -22.45 -7.64 8.16
CA ARG A 173 -23.75 -7.70 8.88
C ARG A 173 -23.75 -8.75 9.98
N ALA A 174 -23.14 -9.91 9.75
CA ALA A 174 -23.05 -10.95 10.78
C ALA A 174 -22.17 -10.49 11.95
N ILE A 175 -21.06 -9.83 11.71
CA ILE A 175 -20.20 -9.25 12.76
C ILE A 175 -20.97 -8.17 13.54
N GLY A 176 -21.64 -7.24 12.85
CA GLY A 176 -22.42 -6.18 13.50
C GLY A 176 -23.58 -6.73 14.35
N SER A 177 -24.21 -7.84 13.96
CA SER A 177 -25.23 -8.49 14.80
C SER A 177 -24.62 -9.10 16.07
N LEU A 178 -23.41 -9.67 16.01
CA LEU A 178 -22.72 -10.21 17.19
C LEU A 178 -22.28 -9.09 18.14
N GLU A 179 -21.83 -7.97 17.62
CA GLU A 179 -21.49 -6.79 18.43
C GLU A 179 -22.71 -6.25 19.17
N THR A 180 -23.87 -6.20 18.52
CA THR A 180 -25.13 -5.76 19.15
C THR A 180 -25.52 -6.68 20.29
N ILE A 181 -25.47 -8.00 20.09
CA ILE A 181 -25.76 -9.01 21.14
C ILE A 181 -24.82 -8.86 22.33
N ALA A 182 -23.50 -8.74 22.06
CA ALA A 182 -22.50 -8.57 23.12
C ALA A 182 -22.71 -7.28 23.92
N HIS A 183 -23.15 -6.20 23.26
CA HIS A 183 -23.50 -4.95 23.96
C HIS A 183 -24.76 -5.04 24.81
N GLU A 184 -25.75 -5.80 24.38
CA GLU A 184 -26.99 -6.01 25.13
C GLU A 184 -26.74 -6.89 26.37
N GLU A 185 -25.95 -7.96 26.25
CA GLU A 185 -25.55 -8.81 27.38
C GLU A 185 -24.71 -8.06 28.41
N GLY A 186 -23.78 -7.19 27.97
CA GLY A 186 -22.97 -6.35 28.85
C GLY A 186 -23.78 -5.31 29.64
N ARG A 187 -24.94 -4.88 29.12
CA ARG A 187 -25.82 -3.93 29.82
C ARG A 187 -26.83 -4.61 30.76
N GLY A 188 -27.15 -5.88 30.51
CA GLY A 188 -28.09 -6.64 31.34
C GLY A 188 -27.45 -7.23 32.60
N GLY A 189 -26.12 -7.21 32.73
CA GLY A 189 -25.35 -7.74 33.87
C GLY A 189 -24.84 -6.70 34.88
N ALA A 190 -25.19 -5.43 34.70
CA ALA A 190 -24.88 -4.33 35.64
C ALA A 190 -26.14 -3.86 36.33
#